data_f49bd9a023c144d09e88671c16941a33
#
_entry.id   f49bd9a023c144d09e88671c16941a33
#
_cell.length_a   1.000
_cell.length_b   1.000
_cell.length_c   1.000
_cell.angle_alpha   90.00
_cell.angle_beta   90.00
_cell.angle_gamma   90.00
#
_symmetry.space_group_name_H-M   'P 1'
#
loop_
_entity.id
_entity.type
_entity.pdbx_description
1 polymer ?
#
loop_
_entity_poly.entity_id
_entity_poly.type
_entity_poly.pdbx_seq_one_letter_code
_entity_poly.pdbx_strand_id
1 'polypeptide(L)'
;MSGTTYPSSTRSFRYMHGPLIIRRILGNRPFSEIGEPSTVAVNDERGLVAVGGDLGYLGWSGYGADQYRWRQYRVGIYGVQDLRCRWVVESQWPVHSVAFHPTLPIVAVGTGSYDGGYSYEGELLIVDLLSGLSTSVQRGAREVLHLEWASEQALRVVVAPVDSFPGGRYDATAHTYAYTAVLERPDWSNVAGGSVQQQEFSGQRLEFQRPATEAVVSRAIAALAALTGEPWEPRRHVWDVQQLRDGRVLACAEGVLAESWRPDGQLEWRDRDEGGGRQLVIRAGQFDAWVNVERVLWRWVGTERVTESPLVVRVSLENGKVLDSLPLDSSVTLTAREDGWLALRSTNSYTQGWLALIRPTGQAPETRVPLGGFDARNHAFPIRHSSQLFFLQGKDHEEPSQDKYVVSVDPACRDGESLVQELFPLEWDPERAGHLFGGPGIEVGCVGNRDLVHAGAVHDGAGLLPGNVFVVRRSGLYGAVRWVVTADFPVTALDGDEDTVYVAFNSGELVAIHTSDGTVRWRQHLEVDGQPAVPLSLTVTGPGHLLIGTVDGRILDCSVD
;
A
#
# COMPACT_ATOMS: atom_id res chain seq x y z
N MET A 1 -5.35 -27.99 -15.39
CA MET A 1 -5.40 -26.81 -14.52
C MET A 1 -5.99 -27.28 -13.19
N SER A 2 -5.12 -27.52 -12.21
CA SER A 2 -5.52 -28.08 -10.91
C SER A 2 -5.72 -26.91 -9.95
N GLY A 3 -6.97 -26.68 -9.55
CA GLY A 3 -7.32 -25.68 -8.56
C GLY A 3 -6.75 -26.05 -7.20
N THR A 4 -5.82 -25.27 -6.72
CA THR A 4 -5.27 -25.38 -5.37
C THR A 4 -6.24 -24.68 -4.41
N THR A 5 -7.06 -25.48 -3.71
CA THR A 5 -7.88 -25.00 -2.59
C THR A 5 -6.97 -24.74 -1.39
N TYR A 6 -6.79 -23.47 -1.03
CA TYR A 6 -6.16 -23.08 0.23
C TYR A 6 -7.16 -23.17 1.38
N PRO A 7 -6.78 -23.75 2.51
CA PRO A 7 -7.65 -23.78 3.68
C PRO A 7 -7.75 -22.37 4.28
N SER A 8 -8.98 -21.89 4.44
CA SER A 8 -9.27 -20.70 5.25
C SER A 8 -9.03 -21.06 6.73
N SER A 9 -7.83 -20.82 7.23
CA SER A 9 -7.56 -20.93 8.65
C SER A 9 -7.99 -19.63 9.34
N THR A 10 -9.23 -19.59 9.83
CA THR A 10 -9.62 -18.67 10.88
C THR A 10 -8.87 -19.05 12.16
N ARG A 11 -7.64 -18.58 12.30
CA ARG A 11 -6.97 -18.57 13.60
C ARG A 11 -7.55 -17.40 14.38
N SER A 12 -8.34 -17.68 15.41
CA SER A 12 -8.64 -16.72 16.46
C SER A 12 -7.33 -16.40 17.20
N PHE A 13 -6.66 -15.35 16.79
CA PHE A 13 -5.53 -14.80 17.55
C PHE A 13 -6.10 -14.15 18.81
N ARG A 14 -5.80 -14.73 19.98
CA ARG A 14 -5.87 -13.97 21.22
C ARG A 14 -4.74 -12.96 21.13
N TYR A 15 -5.05 -11.72 20.77
CA TYR A 15 -4.11 -10.61 20.78
C TYR A 15 -3.62 -10.42 22.21
N MET A 16 -2.36 -10.69 22.46
CA MET A 16 -1.66 -10.12 23.59
C MET A 16 -1.40 -8.66 23.24
N HIS A 17 -1.83 -7.74 24.08
CA HIS A 17 -1.47 -6.34 23.92
C HIS A 17 0.06 -6.27 23.83
N GLY A 18 0.58 -5.82 22.69
CA GLY A 18 2.00 -5.59 22.51
C GLY A 18 2.43 -4.30 23.20
N PRO A 19 3.73 -4.00 23.23
CA PRO A 19 4.27 -2.83 23.89
C PRO A 19 3.98 -1.51 23.13
N LEU A 20 3.40 -1.56 21.91
CA LEU A 20 3.14 -0.37 21.12
C LEU A 20 1.85 0.33 21.58
N ILE A 21 1.98 1.58 21.98
CA ILE A 21 0.87 2.42 22.44
C ILE A 21 0.71 3.59 21.48
N ILE A 22 -0.48 3.73 20.87
CA ILE A 22 -0.83 4.90 20.07
C ILE A 22 -1.16 6.04 21.04
N ARG A 23 -0.35 7.10 21.02
CA ARG A 23 -0.53 8.30 21.86
C ARG A 23 -1.44 9.30 21.19
N ARG A 24 -1.35 9.38 19.84
CA ARG A 24 -2.09 10.36 19.05
C ARG A 24 -2.26 9.85 17.63
N ILE A 25 -3.37 10.25 17.01
CA ILE A 25 -3.68 9.97 15.61
C ILE A 25 -3.85 11.30 14.88
N LEU A 26 -3.06 11.54 13.84
CA LEU A 26 -3.20 12.67 12.94
C LEU A 26 -3.95 12.23 11.68
N GLY A 27 -4.79 13.10 11.13
CA GLY A 27 -5.57 12.80 9.93
C GLY A 27 -6.72 11.82 10.14
N ASN A 28 -7.08 11.50 11.41
CA ASN A 28 -8.22 10.65 11.71
C ASN A 28 -9.53 11.32 11.30
N ARG A 29 -10.39 10.58 10.63
CA ARG A 29 -11.71 11.02 10.16
C ARG A 29 -12.71 9.87 10.26
N PRO A 30 -14.00 10.15 10.33
CA PRO A 30 -15.01 9.13 10.10
C PRO A 30 -14.76 8.40 8.76
N PHE A 31 -14.92 7.10 8.75
CA PHE A 31 -14.78 6.25 7.57
C PHE A 31 -13.35 6.14 6.99
N SER A 32 -12.30 6.44 7.77
CA SER A 32 -10.91 6.29 7.31
C SER A 32 -10.58 4.84 6.95
N GLU A 33 -11.15 3.87 7.64
CA GLU A 33 -10.85 2.45 7.53
C GLU A 33 -11.09 1.87 6.12
N ILE A 34 -11.95 2.54 5.31
CA ILE A 34 -12.35 2.02 3.99
C ILE A 34 -11.63 2.71 2.81
N GLY A 35 -10.87 3.79 3.04
CA GLY A 35 -10.22 4.54 1.96
C GLY A 35 -11.20 5.26 1.03
N GLU A 36 -11.13 5.03 -0.28
CA GLU A 36 -12.04 5.61 -1.27
C GLU A 36 -13.37 4.86 -1.31
N PRO A 37 -14.50 5.52 -1.06
CA PRO A 37 -15.77 4.84 -0.95
C PRO A 37 -16.32 4.44 -2.33
N SER A 38 -16.92 3.26 -2.41
CA SER A 38 -17.58 2.75 -3.63
C SER A 38 -19.10 2.62 -3.46
N THR A 39 -19.59 2.37 -2.25
CA THR A 39 -21.02 2.19 -1.97
C THR A 39 -21.34 2.54 -0.53
N VAL A 40 -22.54 3.05 -0.29
CA VAL A 40 -23.04 3.41 1.04
C VAL A 40 -24.48 2.91 1.18
N ALA A 41 -24.75 2.20 2.27
CA ALA A 41 -26.10 1.82 2.65
C ALA A 41 -26.37 2.22 4.10
N VAL A 42 -27.54 2.84 4.36
CA VAL A 42 -27.95 3.27 5.70
C VAL A 42 -29.13 2.43 6.16
N ASN A 43 -29.12 2.03 7.41
CA ASN A 43 -30.23 1.38 8.08
C ASN A 43 -30.58 2.20 9.32
N ASP A 44 -31.54 3.11 9.18
CA ASP A 44 -31.97 4.03 10.25
C ASP A 44 -32.56 3.29 11.45
N GLU A 45 -33.29 2.20 11.22
CA GLU A 45 -33.93 1.43 12.31
C GLU A 45 -32.89 0.81 13.25
N ARG A 46 -31.72 0.40 12.70
CA ARG A 46 -30.62 -0.15 13.49
C ARG A 46 -29.59 0.91 13.88
N GLY A 47 -29.69 2.12 13.35
CA GLY A 47 -28.70 3.16 13.54
C GLY A 47 -27.32 2.78 12.99
N LEU A 48 -27.26 2.05 11.88
CA LEU A 48 -26.02 1.58 11.24
C LEU A 48 -25.87 2.07 9.81
N VAL A 49 -24.64 2.29 9.42
CA VAL A 49 -24.24 2.54 8.02
C VAL A 49 -23.17 1.54 7.61
N ALA A 50 -23.31 0.96 6.42
CA ALA A 50 -22.31 0.11 5.79
C ALA A 50 -21.70 0.87 4.60
N VAL A 51 -20.37 0.91 4.56
CA VAL A 51 -19.61 1.61 3.51
C VAL A 51 -18.62 0.65 2.90
N GLY A 52 -18.77 0.38 1.60
CA GLY A 52 -17.75 -0.32 0.81
C GLY A 52 -16.72 0.66 0.30
N GLY A 53 -15.46 0.23 0.22
CA GLY A 53 -14.40 1.09 -0.29
C GLY A 53 -13.14 0.34 -0.70
N ASP A 54 -12.19 1.13 -1.18
CA ASP A 54 -10.91 0.72 -1.73
C ASP A 54 -9.78 1.50 -1.08
N LEU A 55 -8.88 0.79 -0.41
CA LEU A 55 -7.66 1.37 0.16
C LEU A 55 -6.59 1.67 -0.89
N GLY A 56 -6.85 1.32 -2.15
CA GLY A 56 -5.91 1.52 -3.25
C GLY A 56 -4.83 0.45 -3.31
N TYR A 57 -4.09 0.50 -4.39
CA TYR A 57 -3.09 -0.49 -4.73
C TYR A 57 -1.73 -0.15 -4.11
N LEU A 58 -1.16 -1.05 -3.33
CA LEU A 58 0.21 -0.95 -2.83
C LEU A 58 1.22 -1.53 -3.83
N GLY A 59 0.98 -1.31 -5.14
CA GLY A 59 1.85 -1.83 -6.17
C GLY A 59 3.24 -1.23 -6.06
N TRP A 60 4.16 -2.07 -5.72
CA TRP A 60 5.50 -1.93 -6.20
C TRP A 60 5.40 -2.16 -7.70
N SER A 61 5.71 -1.16 -8.49
CA SER A 61 5.59 -1.20 -9.94
C SER A 61 6.29 -2.44 -10.48
N GLY A 62 5.55 -3.41 -11.00
CA GLY A 62 6.11 -4.55 -11.66
C GLY A 62 5.51 -5.88 -11.24
N TYR A 63 5.92 -6.93 -11.90
CA TYR A 63 5.45 -8.29 -11.82
C TYR A 63 5.10 -8.80 -10.42
N GLY A 64 3.93 -9.39 -10.26
CA GLY A 64 3.52 -10.12 -9.09
C GLY A 64 2.77 -9.32 -8.03
N ALA A 65 2.27 -8.14 -8.37
CA ALA A 65 1.35 -7.40 -7.51
C ALA A 65 0.14 -8.21 -7.04
N ASP A 66 -0.37 -9.08 -7.90
CA ASP A 66 -1.46 -10.01 -7.56
C ASP A 66 -1.09 -11.05 -6.50
N GLN A 67 0.19 -11.19 -6.20
CA GLN A 67 0.70 -12.16 -5.25
C GLN A 67 0.93 -11.58 -3.86
N TYR A 68 1.07 -10.27 -3.76
CA TYR A 68 1.08 -9.54 -2.50
C TYR A 68 -0.36 -9.28 -2.04
N ARG A 69 -1.14 -10.32 -1.84
CA ARG A 69 -2.56 -10.27 -1.46
C ARG A 69 -2.77 -9.55 -0.14
N TRP A 70 -2.53 -8.27 -0.14
CA TRP A 70 -3.10 -7.43 0.85
C TRP A 70 -4.53 -7.10 0.42
N ARG A 71 -5.45 -7.22 1.34
CA ARG A 71 -6.86 -7.03 1.05
C ARG A 71 -7.18 -5.55 1.06
N GLN A 72 -7.08 -4.93 -0.11
CA GLN A 72 -7.32 -3.50 -0.28
C GLN A 72 -8.79 -3.12 -0.20
N TYR A 73 -9.69 -4.06 -0.55
CA TYR A 73 -11.13 -3.79 -0.56
C TYR A 73 -11.75 -4.12 0.78
N ARG A 74 -12.58 -3.21 1.28
CA ARG A 74 -13.16 -3.33 2.62
C ARG A 74 -14.61 -2.90 2.65
N VAL A 75 -15.33 -3.44 3.62
CA VAL A 75 -16.63 -2.93 4.05
C VAL A 75 -16.52 -2.56 5.52
N GLY A 76 -16.74 -1.29 5.83
CA GLY A 76 -16.84 -0.81 7.21
C GLY A 76 -18.31 -0.73 7.64
N ILE A 77 -18.60 -1.16 8.86
CA ILE A 77 -19.90 -1.02 9.51
C ILE A 77 -19.75 0.00 10.64
N TYR A 78 -20.54 1.07 10.58
CA TYR A 78 -20.42 2.20 11.49
C TYR A 78 -21.74 2.49 12.18
N GLY A 79 -21.68 3.07 13.38
CA GLY A 79 -22.85 3.68 14.01
C GLY A 79 -23.20 5.01 13.33
N VAL A 80 -24.48 5.24 12.99
CA VAL A 80 -24.92 6.50 12.35
C VAL A 80 -24.72 7.71 13.27
N GLN A 81 -24.91 7.54 14.60
CA GLN A 81 -24.87 8.65 15.55
C GLN A 81 -23.46 9.09 15.93
N ASP A 82 -22.52 8.13 16.07
CA ASP A 82 -21.16 8.38 16.55
C ASP A 82 -20.09 8.22 15.47
N LEU A 83 -20.48 7.73 14.29
CA LEU A 83 -19.64 7.43 13.12
C LEU A 83 -18.44 6.53 13.45
N ARG A 84 -18.50 5.80 14.57
CA ARG A 84 -17.45 4.86 14.97
C ARG A 84 -17.55 3.58 14.18
N CYS A 85 -16.42 3.10 13.71
CA CYS A 85 -16.31 1.80 13.09
C CYS A 85 -16.57 0.68 14.12
N ARG A 86 -17.52 -0.19 13.82
CA ARG A 86 -17.85 -1.37 14.64
C ARG A 86 -17.10 -2.58 14.12
N TRP A 87 -17.10 -2.73 12.80
CA TRP A 87 -16.50 -3.87 12.12
C TRP A 87 -15.87 -3.45 10.80
N VAL A 88 -14.75 -4.04 10.46
CA VAL A 88 -14.15 -4.00 9.12
C VAL A 88 -14.14 -5.41 8.56
N VAL A 89 -14.74 -5.59 7.40
CA VAL A 89 -14.74 -6.83 6.64
C VAL A 89 -13.87 -6.66 5.40
N GLU A 90 -12.90 -7.51 5.23
CA GLU A 90 -12.00 -7.49 4.08
C GLU A 90 -12.58 -8.31 2.92
N SER A 91 -12.38 -7.83 1.69
CA SER A 91 -12.74 -8.53 0.46
C SER A 91 -11.52 -8.67 -0.47
N GLN A 92 -11.55 -9.71 -1.31
CA GLN A 92 -10.55 -9.89 -2.36
C GLN A 92 -10.84 -9.05 -3.61
N TRP A 93 -12.08 -8.60 -3.78
CA TRP A 93 -12.54 -7.86 -4.96
C TRP A 93 -13.24 -6.56 -4.57
N PRO A 94 -13.29 -5.59 -5.51
CA PRO A 94 -14.03 -4.35 -5.33
C PRO A 94 -15.45 -4.57 -4.81
N VAL A 95 -15.86 -3.72 -3.89
CA VAL A 95 -17.23 -3.76 -3.33
C VAL A 95 -18.16 -2.95 -4.21
N HIS A 96 -19.18 -3.59 -4.77
CA HIS A 96 -20.15 -2.95 -5.65
C HIS A 96 -21.46 -2.59 -4.96
N SER A 97 -21.90 -3.42 -4.04
CA SER A 97 -23.21 -3.25 -3.41
C SER A 97 -23.23 -3.81 -1.99
N VAL A 98 -23.95 -3.12 -1.13
CA VAL A 98 -24.24 -3.55 0.25
C VAL A 98 -25.74 -3.40 0.54
N ALA A 99 -26.33 -4.38 1.23
CA ALA A 99 -27.77 -4.37 1.53
C ALA A 99 -28.04 -4.99 2.92
N PHE A 100 -28.59 -4.18 3.83
CA PHE A 100 -29.03 -4.67 5.15
C PHE A 100 -30.26 -5.56 5.01
N HIS A 101 -30.24 -6.71 5.71
CA HIS A 101 -31.42 -7.56 5.79
C HIS A 101 -32.58 -6.85 6.53
N PRO A 102 -33.83 -7.00 6.08
CA PRO A 102 -34.97 -6.29 6.69
C PRO A 102 -35.11 -6.54 8.20
N THR A 103 -34.94 -7.76 8.67
CA THR A 103 -35.18 -8.15 10.07
C THR A 103 -33.97 -8.77 10.77
N LEU A 104 -33.16 -9.62 10.10
CA LEU A 104 -32.00 -10.25 10.70
C LEU A 104 -30.81 -9.29 10.84
N PRO A 105 -29.96 -9.45 11.87
CA PRO A 105 -28.77 -8.63 12.08
C PRO A 105 -27.63 -9.02 11.14
N ILE A 106 -27.88 -8.98 9.84
CA ILE A 106 -26.90 -9.30 8.79
C ILE A 106 -26.92 -8.27 7.68
N VAL A 107 -25.81 -8.19 6.96
CA VAL A 107 -25.69 -7.40 5.74
C VAL A 107 -25.13 -8.26 4.61
N ALA A 108 -25.72 -8.18 3.44
CA ALA A 108 -25.20 -8.81 2.22
C ALA A 108 -24.26 -7.85 1.50
N VAL A 109 -23.14 -8.37 0.99
CA VAL A 109 -22.11 -7.63 0.28
C VAL A 109 -21.83 -8.29 -1.05
N GLY A 110 -21.98 -7.56 -2.14
CA GLY A 110 -21.65 -8.00 -3.48
C GLY A 110 -20.33 -7.38 -3.95
N THR A 111 -19.44 -8.24 -4.41
CA THR A 111 -18.10 -7.83 -4.85
C THR A 111 -17.75 -8.42 -6.21
N GLY A 112 -16.73 -7.86 -6.85
CA GLY A 112 -16.17 -8.48 -8.04
C GLY A 112 -15.35 -7.54 -8.92
N SER A 113 -14.72 -8.14 -9.91
CA SER A 113 -13.98 -7.44 -10.96
C SER A 113 -13.85 -8.33 -12.20
N TYR A 114 -13.50 -7.71 -13.31
CA TYR A 114 -13.05 -8.40 -14.51
C TYR A 114 -11.53 -8.59 -14.44
N ASP A 115 -11.05 -9.81 -14.66
CA ASP A 115 -9.62 -10.15 -14.57
C ASP A 115 -8.76 -9.56 -15.70
N GLY A 116 -9.40 -8.86 -16.66
CA GLY A 116 -8.73 -8.28 -17.83
C GLY A 116 -8.45 -9.29 -18.96
N GLY A 117 -8.73 -10.56 -18.73
CA GLY A 117 -8.51 -11.65 -19.68
C GLY A 117 -9.80 -12.35 -20.10
N TYR A 118 -10.41 -13.11 -19.20
CA TYR A 118 -11.49 -14.02 -19.55
C TYR A 118 -12.67 -14.01 -18.59
N SER A 119 -12.43 -13.79 -17.30
CA SER A 119 -13.39 -14.07 -16.24
C SER A 119 -13.87 -12.83 -15.49
N TYR A 120 -15.11 -12.89 -15.01
CA TYR A 120 -15.67 -11.97 -14.03
C TYR A 120 -15.68 -12.66 -12.69
N GLU A 121 -14.80 -12.26 -11.79
CA GLU A 121 -14.62 -12.86 -10.49
C GLU A 121 -15.22 -12.01 -9.36
N GLY A 122 -15.66 -12.64 -8.28
CA GLY A 122 -16.21 -11.92 -7.13
C GLY A 122 -16.82 -12.86 -6.10
N GLU A 123 -17.43 -12.24 -5.08
CA GLU A 123 -18.05 -12.94 -3.97
C GLU A 123 -19.41 -12.35 -3.60
N LEU A 124 -20.28 -13.21 -3.04
CA LEU A 124 -21.41 -12.80 -2.23
C LEU A 124 -21.09 -13.11 -0.77
N LEU A 125 -20.88 -12.06 0.05
CA LEU A 125 -20.61 -12.20 1.47
C LEU A 125 -21.89 -11.93 2.27
N ILE A 126 -22.11 -12.71 3.32
CA ILE A 126 -23.06 -12.41 4.39
C ILE A 126 -22.25 -12.08 5.64
N VAL A 127 -22.45 -10.89 6.17
CA VAL A 127 -21.77 -10.39 7.37
C VAL A 127 -22.74 -10.38 8.53
N ASP A 128 -22.38 -11.05 9.61
CA ASP A 128 -23.11 -11.02 10.88
C ASP A 128 -22.75 -9.73 11.64
N LEU A 129 -23.73 -8.88 11.86
CA LEU A 129 -23.57 -7.59 12.56
C LEU A 129 -23.33 -7.71 14.07
N LEU A 130 -23.55 -8.89 14.66
CA LEU A 130 -23.30 -9.11 16.08
C LEU A 130 -21.85 -9.50 16.36
N SER A 131 -21.25 -10.27 15.46
CA SER A 131 -19.88 -10.76 15.60
C SER A 131 -18.86 -10.11 14.68
N GLY A 132 -19.30 -9.45 13.60
CA GLY A 132 -18.44 -8.94 12.55
C GLY A 132 -17.88 -10.02 11.60
N LEU A 133 -18.27 -11.29 11.80
CA LEU A 133 -17.80 -12.37 10.96
C LEU A 133 -18.49 -12.35 9.59
N SER A 134 -17.74 -12.62 8.55
CA SER A 134 -18.24 -12.74 7.18
C SER A 134 -18.16 -14.17 6.67
N THR A 135 -19.17 -14.55 5.89
CA THR A 135 -19.23 -15.86 5.24
C THR A 135 -19.40 -15.65 3.74
N SER A 136 -18.46 -16.16 2.93
CA SER A 136 -18.62 -16.22 1.48
C SER A 136 -19.59 -17.36 1.13
N VAL A 137 -20.80 -17.00 0.72
CA VAL A 137 -21.87 -18.00 0.48
C VAL A 137 -21.89 -18.53 -0.95
N GLN A 138 -21.20 -17.90 -1.85
CA GLN A 138 -21.10 -18.27 -3.26
C GLN A 138 -20.05 -19.36 -3.48
N ARG A 139 -20.41 -20.39 -4.26
CA ARG A 139 -19.47 -21.40 -4.71
C ARG A 139 -19.01 -21.10 -6.14
N GLY A 140 -17.71 -20.83 -6.30
CA GLY A 140 -17.14 -20.36 -7.55
C GLY A 140 -17.26 -18.84 -7.69
N ALA A 141 -16.18 -18.23 -8.10
CA ALA A 141 -16.10 -16.78 -8.22
C ALA A 141 -17.05 -16.27 -9.32
N ARG A 142 -17.82 -15.24 -9.02
CA ARG A 142 -18.67 -14.52 -9.98
C ARG A 142 -18.93 -13.11 -9.47
N GLU A 143 -18.73 -12.14 -10.32
CA GLU A 143 -18.94 -10.76 -9.94
C GLU A 143 -20.40 -10.46 -9.63
N VAL A 144 -20.66 -9.91 -8.45
CA VAL A 144 -21.98 -9.50 -7.95
C VAL A 144 -22.07 -7.98 -8.02
N LEU A 145 -22.83 -7.49 -8.99
CA LEU A 145 -22.93 -6.08 -9.37
C LEU A 145 -23.92 -5.29 -8.52
N HIS A 146 -25.01 -5.93 -8.08
CA HIS A 146 -26.03 -5.28 -7.28
C HIS A 146 -26.79 -6.29 -6.41
N LEU A 147 -27.26 -5.83 -5.25
CA LEU A 147 -28.01 -6.60 -4.25
C LEU A 147 -29.22 -5.82 -3.77
N GLU A 148 -30.34 -6.53 -3.57
CA GLU A 148 -31.54 -5.99 -2.96
C GLU A 148 -32.32 -7.11 -2.25
N TRP A 149 -32.72 -6.91 -1.01
CA TRP A 149 -33.62 -7.82 -0.33
C TRP A 149 -35.05 -7.64 -0.85
N ALA A 150 -35.56 -8.61 -1.57
CA ALA A 150 -36.94 -8.64 -2.03
C ALA A 150 -37.93 -9.02 -0.91
N SER A 151 -37.45 -9.81 0.07
CA SER A 151 -38.15 -10.16 1.29
C SER A 151 -37.16 -10.64 2.35
N GLU A 152 -37.61 -11.06 3.53
CA GLU A 152 -36.77 -11.68 4.57
C GLU A 152 -36.11 -12.98 4.11
N GLN A 153 -36.67 -13.68 3.14
CA GLN A 153 -36.17 -14.96 2.65
C GLN A 153 -35.52 -14.87 1.26
N ALA A 154 -35.73 -13.75 0.56
CA ALA A 154 -35.36 -13.62 -0.85
C ALA A 154 -34.39 -12.45 -1.07
N LEU A 155 -33.19 -12.76 -1.56
CA LEU A 155 -32.20 -11.80 -1.99
C LEU A 155 -32.15 -11.77 -3.52
N ARG A 156 -32.53 -10.63 -4.11
CA ARG A 156 -32.33 -10.37 -5.54
C ARG A 156 -30.89 -9.98 -5.78
N VAL A 157 -30.26 -10.60 -6.77
CA VAL A 157 -28.88 -10.33 -7.16
C VAL A 157 -28.79 -10.03 -8.66
N VAL A 158 -27.91 -9.11 -9.01
CA VAL A 158 -27.49 -8.87 -10.39
C VAL A 158 -26.03 -9.28 -10.50
N VAL A 159 -25.72 -10.19 -11.40
CA VAL A 159 -24.38 -10.78 -11.55
C VAL A 159 -23.91 -10.64 -13.00
N ALA A 160 -22.60 -10.45 -13.16
CA ALA A 160 -21.97 -10.44 -14.47
C ALA A 160 -22.08 -11.81 -15.18
N PRO A 161 -21.82 -11.93 -16.48
CA PRO A 161 -21.56 -13.21 -17.13
C PRO A 161 -20.49 -14.01 -16.41
N VAL A 162 -20.41 -15.32 -16.64
CA VAL A 162 -19.34 -16.15 -16.05
C VAL A 162 -17.98 -15.76 -16.63
N ASP A 163 -17.96 -15.59 -17.95
CA ASP A 163 -16.77 -15.23 -18.71
C ASP A 163 -17.12 -14.38 -19.93
N SER A 164 -16.12 -13.85 -20.59
CA SER A 164 -16.24 -13.16 -21.88
C SER A 164 -16.01 -14.07 -23.08
N PHE A 165 -15.89 -15.39 -22.88
CA PHE A 165 -15.66 -16.39 -23.91
C PHE A 165 -16.69 -17.54 -23.90
N PRO A 166 -17.99 -17.26 -23.93
CA PRO A 166 -19.00 -18.30 -23.90
C PRO A 166 -18.82 -19.25 -25.08
N GLY A 167 -18.62 -20.55 -24.80
CA GLY A 167 -18.38 -21.56 -25.83
C GLY A 167 -17.09 -21.40 -26.62
N GLY A 168 -16.07 -20.73 -26.04
CA GLY A 168 -14.74 -20.54 -26.62
C GLY A 168 -14.66 -19.41 -27.67
N ARG A 169 -15.66 -18.52 -27.74
CA ARG A 169 -15.67 -17.32 -28.59
C ARG A 169 -15.77 -16.07 -27.74
N TYR A 170 -14.91 -15.08 -28.04
CA TYR A 170 -14.95 -13.79 -27.39
C TYR A 170 -16.27 -13.07 -27.64
N ASP A 171 -16.96 -12.69 -26.57
CA ASP A 171 -18.16 -11.85 -26.60
C ASP A 171 -17.80 -10.42 -26.18
N ALA A 172 -17.56 -9.57 -27.18
CA ALA A 172 -17.27 -8.15 -26.98
C ALA A 172 -18.40 -7.39 -26.25
N THR A 173 -19.60 -7.98 -26.18
CA THR A 173 -20.76 -7.39 -25.51
C THR A 173 -20.92 -7.83 -24.06
N ALA A 174 -20.06 -8.70 -23.55
CA ALA A 174 -20.15 -9.23 -22.18
C ALA A 174 -20.18 -8.15 -21.09
N HIS A 175 -19.63 -6.97 -21.36
CA HIS A 175 -19.67 -5.81 -20.45
C HIS A 175 -20.98 -5.01 -20.48
N THR A 176 -21.90 -5.31 -21.44
CA THR A 176 -23.14 -4.55 -21.66
C THR A 176 -24.38 -5.25 -21.13
N TYR A 177 -24.22 -6.43 -20.52
CA TYR A 177 -25.33 -7.17 -19.95
C TYR A 177 -24.97 -7.85 -18.64
N ALA A 178 -25.99 -8.21 -17.89
CA ALA A 178 -25.89 -8.98 -16.64
C ALA A 178 -27.05 -9.99 -16.56
N TYR A 179 -27.06 -10.78 -15.51
CA TYR A 179 -28.14 -11.70 -15.16
C TYR A 179 -28.75 -11.31 -13.82
N THR A 180 -30.09 -11.30 -13.74
CA THR A 180 -30.78 -11.13 -12.46
C THR A 180 -31.29 -12.48 -11.98
N ALA A 181 -31.09 -12.78 -10.70
CA ALA A 181 -31.60 -13.98 -10.03
C ALA A 181 -32.17 -13.61 -8.66
N VAL A 182 -33.00 -14.50 -8.13
CA VAL A 182 -33.51 -14.42 -6.76
C VAL A 182 -33.02 -15.65 -6.02
N LEU A 183 -32.25 -15.42 -4.96
CA LEU A 183 -31.74 -16.46 -4.08
C LEU A 183 -32.68 -16.57 -2.88
N GLU A 184 -33.31 -17.73 -2.69
CA GLU A 184 -34.23 -17.99 -1.58
C GLU A 184 -33.58 -18.87 -0.52
N ARG A 185 -33.66 -18.45 0.73
CA ARG A 185 -33.23 -19.22 1.89
C ARG A 185 -34.25 -19.04 3.02
N PRO A 186 -34.63 -20.14 3.70
CA PRO A 186 -35.56 -20.04 4.83
C PRO A 186 -34.96 -19.24 6.00
N ASP A 187 -33.63 -19.26 6.16
CA ASP A 187 -32.90 -18.53 7.19
C ASP A 187 -31.53 -18.13 6.65
N TRP A 188 -31.29 -16.84 6.48
CA TRP A 188 -30.03 -16.27 6.02
C TRP A 188 -28.97 -16.13 7.13
N SER A 189 -29.36 -16.21 8.41
CA SER A 189 -28.40 -16.11 9.53
C SER A 189 -27.50 -17.35 9.66
N ASN A 190 -27.94 -18.50 9.13
CA ASN A 190 -27.24 -19.78 9.21
C ASN A 190 -26.77 -20.31 7.85
N VAL A 191 -26.56 -19.44 6.88
CA VAL A 191 -26.13 -19.86 5.54
C VAL A 191 -24.67 -20.29 5.56
N ALA A 192 -24.44 -21.54 5.13
CA ALA A 192 -23.09 -22.09 5.08
C ALA A 192 -22.25 -21.49 3.93
N GLY A 193 -20.95 -21.44 4.12
CA GLY A 193 -20.00 -21.04 3.07
C GLY A 193 -20.14 -21.95 1.83
N GLY A 194 -20.14 -21.34 0.64
CA GLY A 194 -20.28 -22.03 -0.65
C GLY A 194 -21.62 -22.70 -0.87
N SER A 195 -22.69 -22.34 -0.13
CA SER A 195 -24.02 -22.95 -0.26
C SER A 195 -24.82 -22.48 -1.48
N VAL A 196 -24.45 -21.33 -2.07
CA VAL A 196 -25.05 -20.81 -3.29
C VAL A 196 -24.31 -21.38 -4.50
N GLN A 197 -25.02 -22.12 -5.34
CA GLN A 197 -24.44 -22.77 -6.53
C GLN A 197 -24.50 -21.85 -7.75
N GLN A 198 -23.58 -22.10 -8.71
CA GLN A 198 -23.48 -21.32 -9.94
C GLN A 198 -24.80 -21.29 -10.74
N GLN A 199 -25.56 -22.40 -10.71
CA GLN A 199 -26.85 -22.53 -11.41
C GLN A 199 -27.95 -21.62 -10.84
N GLU A 200 -27.86 -21.25 -9.55
CA GLU A 200 -28.83 -20.36 -8.89
C GLU A 200 -28.74 -18.92 -9.43
N PHE A 201 -27.60 -18.57 -10.04
CA PHE A 201 -27.42 -17.28 -10.73
C PHE A 201 -27.91 -17.28 -12.19
N SER A 202 -28.46 -18.38 -12.66
CA SER A 202 -29.01 -18.53 -14.02
C SER A 202 -30.42 -17.92 -14.09
N GLY A 203 -30.45 -16.59 -14.10
CA GLY A 203 -31.68 -15.82 -14.16
C GLY A 203 -31.92 -15.17 -15.51
N GLN A 204 -32.76 -14.16 -15.54
CA GLN A 204 -33.07 -13.41 -16.74
C GLN A 204 -31.90 -12.51 -17.13
N ARG A 205 -31.48 -12.57 -18.41
CA ARG A 205 -30.53 -11.60 -18.98
C ARG A 205 -31.19 -10.22 -19.07
N LEU A 206 -30.46 -9.21 -18.67
CA LEU A 206 -30.85 -7.80 -18.77
C LEU A 206 -29.72 -6.97 -19.37
N GLU A 207 -30.04 -5.88 -20.01
CA GLU A 207 -29.06 -4.86 -20.37
C GLU A 207 -28.57 -4.20 -19.09
N PHE A 208 -27.27 -4.10 -18.96
CA PHE A 208 -26.63 -3.51 -17.78
C PHE A 208 -25.43 -2.67 -18.21
N GLN A 209 -25.55 -1.38 -18.02
CA GLN A 209 -24.43 -0.47 -18.21
C GLN A 209 -23.73 -0.23 -16.87
N ARG A 210 -22.46 -0.62 -16.80
CA ARG A 210 -21.66 -0.34 -15.60
C ARG A 210 -21.53 1.17 -15.45
N PRO A 211 -21.83 1.73 -14.27
CA PRO A 211 -21.59 3.14 -14.01
C PRO A 211 -20.07 3.42 -14.07
N ALA A 212 -19.70 4.60 -14.54
CA ALA A 212 -18.31 5.05 -14.47
C ALA A 212 -17.83 5.12 -13.02
N THR A 213 -16.60 4.71 -12.76
CA THR A 213 -16.01 4.65 -11.41
C THR A 213 -16.09 5.99 -10.71
N GLU A 214 -15.78 7.09 -11.41
CA GLU A 214 -15.82 8.44 -10.84
C GLU A 214 -17.24 8.84 -10.39
N ALA A 215 -18.26 8.40 -11.12
CA ALA A 215 -19.67 8.68 -10.75
C ALA A 215 -20.10 7.86 -9.53
N VAL A 216 -19.58 6.65 -9.36
CA VAL A 216 -19.81 5.80 -8.19
C VAL A 216 -19.18 6.44 -6.96
N VAL A 217 -17.90 6.74 -7.03
CA VAL A 217 -17.12 7.38 -5.96
C VAL A 217 -17.73 8.73 -5.56
N SER A 218 -18.06 9.58 -6.52
CA SER A 218 -18.67 10.90 -6.24
C SER A 218 -20.00 10.78 -5.48
N ARG A 219 -20.85 9.81 -5.83
CA ARG A 219 -22.11 9.56 -5.10
C ARG A 219 -21.86 9.06 -3.68
N ALA A 220 -20.90 8.16 -3.50
CA ALA A 220 -20.55 7.66 -2.18
C ALA A 220 -19.95 8.77 -1.31
N ILE A 221 -19.07 9.62 -1.83
CA ILE A 221 -18.54 10.80 -1.13
C ILE A 221 -19.68 11.75 -0.71
N ALA A 222 -20.62 12.03 -1.60
CA ALA A 222 -21.76 12.89 -1.27
C ALA A 222 -22.63 12.30 -0.14
N ALA A 223 -22.81 10.97 -0.12
CA ALA A 223 -23.54 10.29 0.96
C ALA A 223 -22.78 10.39 2.30
N LEU A 224 -21.45 10.20 2.30
CA LEU A 224 -20.63 10.37 3.50
C LEU A 224 -20.62 11.81 4.00
N ALA A 225 -20.53 12.79 3.10
CA ALA A 225 -20.63 14.21 3.45
C ALA A 225 -21.98 14.54 4.11
N ALA A 226 -23.08 13.95 3.63
CA ALA A 226 -24.40 14.11 4.26
C ALA A 226 -24.45 13.50 5.67
N LEU A 227 -23.79 12.36 5.90
CA LEU A 227 -23.72 11.70 7.20
C LEU A 227 -22.84 12.46 8.20
N THR A 228 -21.73 13.03 7.74
CA THR A 228 -20.81 13.80 8.61
C THR A 228 -21.28 15.23 8.86
N GLY A 229 -22.13 15.77 7.99
CA GLY A 229 -22.51 17.20 7.99
C GLY A 229 -21.41 18.14 7.48
N GLU A 230 -20.30 17.61 6.97
CA GLU A 230 -19.15 18.35 6.47
C GLU A 230 -18.67 17.76 5.13
N PRO A 231 -17.93 18.54 4.30
CA PRO A 231 -17.30 18.00 3.11
C PRO A 231 -16.36 16.82 3.49
N TRP A 232 -16.62 15.69 2.88
CA TRP A 232 -15.83 14.49 3.11
C TRP A 232 -14.95 14.18 1.89
N GLU A 233 -13.71 13.78 2.14
CA GLU A 233 -12.74 13.45 1.10
C GLU A 233 -12.00 12.17 1.48
N PRO A 234 -11.71 11.26 0.52
CA PRO A 234 -10.89 10.10 0.78
C PRO A 234 -9.47 10.53 1.16
N ARG A 235 -8.85 9.74 2.04
CA ARG A 235 -7.46 9.89 2.40
C ARG A 235 -6.86 8.48 2.46
N ARG A 236 -5.77 8.30 1.73
CA ARG A 236 -5.10 7.01 1.59
C ARG A 236 -3.59 7.18 1.59
N HIS A 237 -2.88 6.09 1.85
CA HIS A 237 -1.46 5.92 1.61
C HIS A 237 -0.59 7.05 2.13
N VAL A 238 -0.33 7.10 3.43
CA VAL A 238 0.73 7.95 3.96
C VAL A 238 2.07 7.32 3.59
N TRP A 239 2.63 7.74 2.47
CA TRP A 239 3.81 7.14 1.85
C TRP A 239 5.11 7.42 2.59
N ASP A 240 5.22 8.59 3.20
CA ASP A 240 6.36 8.96 4.01
C ASP A 240 5.93 9.88 5.14
N VAL A 241 6.58 9.74 6.29
CA VAL A 241 6.35 10.54 7.47
C VAL A 241 7.68 10.84 8.15
N GLN A 242 7.90 12.09 8.56
CA GLN A 242 9.11 12.53 9.24
C GLN A 242 8.79 13.54 10.33
N GLN A 243 9.61 13.59 11.38
CA GLN A 243 9.51 14.61 12.41
C GLN A 243 10.57 15.69 12.20
N LEU A 244 10.13 16.95 12.26
CA LEU A 244 11.02 18.09 12.29
C LEU A 244 11.60 18.30 13.68
N ARG A 245 12.72 19.03 13.76
CA ARG A 245 13.38 19.33 15.06
C ARG A 245 12.50 20.13 16.03
N ASP A 246 11.54 20.89 15.51
CA ASP A 246 10.58 21.66 16.32
C ASP A 246 9.36 20.83 16.76
N GLY A 247 9.35 19.54 16.47
CA GLY A 247 8.30 18.59 16.84
C GLY A 247 7.12 18.53 15.88
N ARG A 248 7.11 19.33 14.82
CA ARG A 248 6.12 19.18 13.74
C ARG A 248 6.30 17.84 13.03
N VAL A 249 5.20 17.29 12.53
CA VAL A 249 5.18 16.09 11.70
C VAL A 249 4.92 16.48 10.26
N LEU A 250 5.82 16.10 9.39
CA LEU A 250 5.71 16.29 7.94
C LEU A 250 5.37 14.95 7.29
N ALA A 251 4.42 14.94 6.37
CA ALA A 251 4.03 13.71 5.67
C ALA A 251 3.69 14.01 4.21
N CYS A 252 3.80 12.98 3.38
CA CYS A 252 3.24 12.96 2.04
C CYS A 252 2.28 11.76 1.90
N ALA A 253 1.25 11.94 1.08
CA ALA A 253 0.21 10.93 0.91
C ALA A 253 -0.36 10.95 -0.52
N GLU A 254 -1.17 9.97 -0.84
CA GLU A 254 -1.90 9.98 -2.11
C GLU A 254 -2.81 11.21 -2.21
N GLY A 255 -2.71 11.95 -3.31
CA GLY A 255 -3.42 13.22 -3.50
C GLY A 255 -2.91 14.39 -2.65
N VAL A 256 -1.88 14.18 -1.84
CA VAL A 256 -1.27 15.19 -0.98
C VAL A 256 0.23 15.24 -1.26
N LEU A 257 0.70 16.35 -1.85
CA LEU A 257 2.11 16.54 -2.12
C LEU A 257 2.91 16.52 -0.82
N ALA A 258 2.54 17.37 0.10
CA ALA A 258 3.07 17.41 1.46
C ALA A 258 2.07 18.08 2.42
N GLU A 259 2.18 17.76 3.69
CA GLU A 259 1.41 18.39 4.77
C GLU A 259 2.24 18.49 6.04
N SER A 260 1.99 19.50 6.85
CA SER A 260 2.62 19.73 8.15
C SER A 260 1.58 19.73 9.26
N TRP A 261 1.88 19.00 10.32
CA TRP A 261 1.07 18.93 11.53
C TRP A 261 1.84 19.50 12.70
N ARG A 262 1.22 20.36 13.47
CA ARG A 262 1.79 20.94 14.69
C ARG A 262 1.96 19.88 15.79
N PRO A 263 2.82 20.15 16.77
CA PRO A 263 2.96 19.26 17.94
C PRO A 263 1.67 19.02 18.72
N ASP A 264 0.69 19.93 18.65
CA ASP A 264 -0.64 19.78 19.26
C ASP A 264 -1.60 18.88 18.43
N GLY A 265 -1.20 18.46 17.25
CA GLY A 265 -1.99 17.61 16.34
C GLY A 265 -2.86 18.36 15.35
N GLN A 266 -2.80 19.70 15.33
CA GLN A 266 -3.53 20.47 14.34
C GLN A 266 -2.77 20.51 13.00
N LEU A 267 -3.54 20.38 11.90
CA LEU A 267 -3.00 20.58 10.56
C LEU A 267 -2.60 22.05 10.41
N GLU A 268 -1.34 22.30 10.09
CA GLU A 268 -0.80 23.64 9.89
C GLU A 268 -0.97 24.11 8.45
N TRP A 269 -0.54 23.26 7.51
CA TRP A 269 -0.73 23.49 6.07
C TRP A 269 -0.76 22.15 5.33
N ARG A 270 -1.35 22.18 4.14
CA ARG A 270 -1.39 21.06 3.21
C ARG A 270 -1.34 21.58 1.80
N ASP A 271 -0.41 21.06 1.00
CA ASP A 271 -0.38 21.23 -0.44
C ASP A 271 -0.82 19.96 -1.14
N ARG A 272 -1.55 20.09 -2.24
CA ARG A 272 -2.19 18.99 -2.96
C ARG A 272 -1.58 18.85 -4.34
N ASP A 273 -1.37 17.64 -4.76
CA ASP A 273 -1.06 17.24 -6.13
C ASP A 273 -1.85 15.98 -6.46
N GLU A 274 -2.34 15.88 -7.69
CA GLU A 274 -3.17 14.75 -8.13
C GLU A 274 -2.47 13.40 -7.92
N GLY A 275 -1.15 13.33 -8.17
CA GLY A 275 -0.35 12.12 -7.92
C GLY A 275 0.05 11.93 -6.46
N GLY A 276 0.06 13.00 -5.68
CA GLY A 276 0.60 13.04 -4.32
C GLY A 276 2.10 12.79 -4.24
N GLY A 277 2.66 12.98 -3.05
CA GLY A 277 4.06 12.68 -2.77
C GLY A 277 4.28 11.24 -2.35
N ARG A 278 5.38 10.63 -2.80
CA ARG A 278 5.75 9.24 -2.48
C ARG A 278 6.91 9.13 -1.50
N GLN A 279 7.89 9.98 -1.63
CA GLN A 279 9.02 10.06 -0.70
C GLN A 279 9.28 11.50 -0.36
N LEU A 280 9.67 11.74 0.87
CA LEU A 280 9.96 13.04 1.41
C LEU A 280 11.35 13.03 2.01
N VAL A 281 12.19 13.95 1.58
CA VAL A 281 13.56 14.07 2.05
C VAL A 281 13.79 15.48 2.59
N ILE A 282 14.06 15.56 3.89
CA ILE A 282 14.45 16.81 4.55
C ILE A 282 15.97 16.83 4.60
N ARG A 283 16.59 17.83 3.98
CA ARG A 283 18.03 18.01 4.08
C ARG A 283 18.42 18.68 5.41
N ALA A 284 19.45 18.14 6.05
CA ALA A 284 19.93 18.66 7.32
C ALA A 284 20.21 20.17 7.27
N GLY A 285 19.66 20.92 8.22
CA GLY A 285 19.82 22.37 8.32
C GLY A 285 19.09 23.21 7.29
N GLN A 286 18.22 22.61 6.48
CA GLN A 286 17.43 23.30 5.45
C GLN A 286 16.04 23.68 5.97
N PHE A 287 15.42 24.64 5.27
CA PHE A 287 14.04 25.07 5.52
C PHE A 287 13.08 24.52 4.47
N ASP A 288 13.52 23.54 3.70
CA ASP A 288 12.80 22.92 2.61
C ASP A 288 12.89 21.38 2.65
N ALA A 289 11.93 20.75 1.99
CA ALA A 289 11.94 19.34 1.72
C ALA A 289 11.83 19.08 0.22
N TRP A 290 12.39 17.95 -0.20
CA TRP A 290 12.24 17.42 -1.54
C TRP A 290 11.24 16.28 -1.53
N VAL A 291 10.30 16.32 -2.47
CA VAL A 291 9.23 15.34 -2.60
C VAL A 291 9.21 14.82 -4.03
N ASN A 292 9.29 13.52 -4.23
CA ASN A 292 9.01 12.95 -5.53
C ASN A 292 7.49 12.75 -5.71
N VAL A 293 7.02 13.12 -6.89
CA VAL A 293 5.62 12.91 -7.29
C VAL A 293 5.59 11.82 -8.34
N GLU A 294 4.96 10.72 -7.99
CA GLU A 294 4.72 9.66 -8.95
C GLU A 294 3.49 10.01 -9.77
N ARG A 295 3.70 10.26 -11.06
CA ARG A 295 2.61 10.45 -12.00
C ARG A 295 2.51 9.25 -12.91
N VAL A 296 1.29 8.91 -13.28
CA VAL A 296 1.06 7.90 -14.31
C VAL A 296 1.68 8.43 -15.60
N LEU A 297 2.70 7.72 -16.13
CA LEU A 297 3.44 8.14 -17.32
C LEU A 297 2.55 8.38 -18.54
N TRP A 298 1.36 7.81 -18.52
CA TRP A 298 0.34 8.04 -19.55
C TRP A 298 -1.05 7.70 -18.99
N ARG A 299 -2.05 8.46 -19.42
CA ARG A 299 -3.47 8.17 -19.19
C ARG A 299 -4.28 8.50 -20.44
N TRP A 300 -5.39 7.86 -20.57
CA TRP A 300 -6.35 8.20 -21.61
C TRP A 300 -7.30 9.30 -21.11
N VAL A 301 -7.39 10.38 -21.86
CA VAL A 301 -8.41 11.42 -21.65
C VAL A 301 -9.31 11.43 -22.88
N GLY A 302 -10.48 10.80 -22.79
CA GLY A 302 -11.29 10.49 -23.96
C GLY A 302 -10.56 9.51 -24.88
N THR A 303 -10.29 9.92 -26.13
CA THR A 303 -9.54 9.15 -27.12
C THR A 303 -8.05 9.51 -27.20
N GLU A 304 -7.61 10.50 -26.44
CA GLU A 304 -6.22 10.99 -26.46
C GLU A 304 -5.40 10.37 -25.33
N ARG A 305 -4.18 9.96 -25.68
CA ARG A 305 -3.19 9.50 -24.71
C ARG A 305 -2.40 10.71 -24.21
N VAL A 306 -2.64 11.08 -22.96
CA VAL A 306 -1.90 12.16 -22.28
C VAL A 306 -0.72 11.53 -21.53
N THR A 307 0.46 12.11 -21.71
CA THR A 307 1.68 11.71 -21.00
C THR A 307 2.02 12.78 -20.00
N GLU A 308 2.18 12.39 -18.75
CA GLU A 308 2.62 13.27 -17.66
C GLU A 308 4.06 12.92 -17.27
N SER A 309 4.89 13.95 -17.12
CA SER A 309 6.25 13.76 -16.66
C SER A 309 6.28 13.59 -15.14
N PRO A 310 7.03 12.61 -14.62
CA PRO A 310 7.33 12.54 -13.19
C PRO A 310 8.01 13.83 -12.73
N LEU A 311 7.78 14.23 -11.50
CA LEU A 311 8.30 15.45 -10.91
C LEU A 311 9.08 15.15 -9.64
N VAL A 312 10.08 16.00 -9.36
CA VAL A 312 10.59 16.21 -8.01
C VAL A 312 10.34 17.66 -7.64
N VAL A 313 9.69 17.88 -6.51
CA VAL A 313 9.25 19.19 -6.08
C VAL A 313 9.99 19.57 -4.80
N ARG A 314 10.42 20.82 -4.69
CA ARG A 314 10.95 21.39 -3.48
C ARG A 314 9.91 22.26 -2.81
N VAL A 315 9.57 21.95 -1.57
CA VAL A 315 8.53 22.63 -0.80
C VAL A 315 9.11 23.34 0.43
N SER A 316 8.57 24.50 0.74
CA SER A 316 8.90 25.25 1.97
C SER A 316 8.33 24.52 3.20
N LEU A 317 9.16 24.28 4.21
CA LEU A 317 8.70 23.71 5.50
C LEU A 317 7.92 24.71 6.36
N GLU A 318 7.96 25.98 6.03
CA GLU A 318 7.23 27.02 6.76
C GLU A 318 5.74 27.07 6.40
N ASN A 319 5.42 26.91 5.10
CA ASN A 319 4.06 27.17 4.61
C ASN A 319 3.59 26.23 3.49
N GLY A 320 4.37 25.20 3.15
CA GLY A 320 4.04 24.20 2.13
C GLY A 320 4.15 24.71 0.69
N LYS A 321 4.52 25.96 0.44
CA LYS A 321 4.60 26.48 -0.93
C LYS A 321 5.68 25.76 -1.74
N VAL A 322 5.33 25.42 -2.96
CA VAL A 322 6.30 24.93 -3.95
C VAL A 322 7.30 26.04 -4.25
N LEU A 323 8.56 25.77 -3.98
CA LEU A 323 9.69 26.65 -4.23
C LEU A 323 10.30 26.41 -5.61
N ASP A 324 10.26 25.14 -6.06
CA ASP A 324 10.85 24.70 -7.32
C ASP A 324 10.23 23.39 -7.77
N SER A 325 10.24 23.11 -9.07
CA SER A 325 9.72 21.88 -9.66
C SER A 325 10.63 21.41 -10.78
N LEU A 326 11.16 20.21 -10.66
CA LEU A 326 12.06 19.58 -11.60
C LEU A 326 11.32 18.48 -12.36
N PRO A 327 10.91 18.70 -13.61
CA PRO A 327 10.35 17.65 -14.44
C PRO A 327 11.44 16.66 -14.85
N LEU A 328 11.09 15.38 -14.86
CA LEU A 328 12.01 14.28 -15.14
C LEU A 328 11.54 13.46 -16.34
N ASP A 329 12.48 12.77 -16.97
CA ASP A 329 12.25 11.82 -18.07
C ASP A 329 11.84 10.42 -17.58
N SER A 330 11.97 10.15 -16.29
CA SER A 330 11.58 8.89 -15.65
C SER A 330 11.21 9.12 -14.18
N SER A 331 10.43 8.20 -13.61
CA SER A 331 10.21 8.13 -12.16
C SER A 331 11.53 7.93 -11.44
N VAL A 332 11.64 8.49 -10.23
CA VAL A 332 12.85 8.41 -9.42
C VAL A 332 12.54 8.04 -7.98
N THR A 333 13.53 7.47 -7.32
CA THR A 333 13.60 7.43 -5.85
C THR A 333 14.52 8.51 -5.34
N LEU A 334 14.21 9.04 -4.16
CA LEU A 334 15.02 10.03 -3.46
C LEU A 334 15.82 9.36 -2.34
N THR A 335 17.08 9.74 -2.22
CA THR A 335 17.93 9.34 -1.10
C THR A 335 18.79 10.53 -0.70
N ALA A 336 18.92 10.79 0.59
CA ALA A 336 19.81 11.84 1.09
C ALA A 336 20.92 11.24 1.95
N ARG A 337 22.10 11.86 1.85
CA ARG A 337 23.22 11.63 2.75
C ARG A 337 23.13 12.62 3.93
N GLU A 338 23.67 12.22 5.09
CA GLU A 338 23.62 13.03 6.32
C GLU A 338 24.17 14.47 6.16
N ASP A 339 25.13 14.70 5.25
CA ASP A 339 25.70 16.01 4.96
C ASP A 339 24.85 16.86 4.00
N GLY A 340 23.68 16.35 3.58
CA GLY A 340 22.70 17.09 2.78
C GLY A 340 22.80 16.89 1.27
N TRP A 341 23.68 16.03 0.76
CA TRP A 341 23.60 15.62 -0.64
C TRP A 341 22.31 14.85 -0.90
N LEU A 342 21.63 15.18 -1.99
CA LEU A 342 20.44 14.51 -2.47
C LEU A 342 20.75 13.76 -3.76
N ALA A 343 20.27 12.56 -3.85
CA ALA A 343 20.38 11.72 -5.02
C ALA A 343 18.99 11.32 -5.55
N LEU A 344 18.82 11.43 -6.87
CA LEU A 344 17.66 11.03 -7.62
C LEU A 344 18.05 9.80 -8.47
N ARG A 345 17.53 8.62 -8.15
CA ARG A 345 17.78 7.38 -8.89
C ARG A 345 16.59 7.05 -9.78
N SER A 346 16.81 6.97 -11.09
CA SER A 346 15.78 6.56 -12.04
C SER A 346 15.28 5.14 -11.78
N THR A 347 13.98 4.89 -11.87
CA THR A 347 13.36 3.59 -11.56
C THR A 347 12.79 2.88 -12.78
N ASN A 348 12.65 3.54 -13.92
CA ASN A 348 11.98 3.01 -15.12
C ASN A 348 12.92 2.76 -16.30
N SER A 349 14.21 2.53 -16.07
CA SER A 349 15.17 2.31 -17.14
C SER A 349 15.78 0.93 -17.07
N TYR A 350 15.44 0.10 -18.04
CA TYR A 350 16.03 -1.25 -18.17
C TYR A 350 17.49 -1.22 -18.66
N THR A 351 17.87 -0.22 -19.43
CA THR A 351 19.16 -0.21 -20.13
C THR A 351 20.07 0.96 -19.79
N GLN A 352 19.55 2.06 -19.28
CA GLN A 352 20.29 3.28 -19.05
C GLN A 352 19.91 3.95 -17.72
N GLY A 353 19.98 3.17 -16.65
CA GLY A 353 19.75 3.72 -15.32
C GLY A 353 20.75 4.83 -15.01
N TRP A 354 20.23 5.96 -14.55
CA TRP A 354 21.04 7.11 -14.16
C TRP A 354 20.78 7.51 -12.71
N LEU A 355 21.75 8.19 -12.16
CA LEU A 355 21.70 8.86 -10.88
C LEU A 355 22.00 10.35 -11.10
N ALA A 356 21.17 11.22 -10.56
CA ALA A 356 21.45 12.64 -10.54
C ALA A 356 21.74 13.10 -9.12
N LEU A 357 22.76 13.92 -8.95
CA LEU A 357 23.24 14.40 -7.66
C LEU A 357 22.97 15.89 -7.51
N ILE A 358 22.39 16.28 -6.38
CA ILE A 358 22.16 17.69 -6.03
C ILE A 358 22.97 18.01 -4.78
N ARG A 359 23.79 19.07 -4.86
CA ARG A 359 24.60 19.53 -3.71
C ARG A 359 23.74 19.99 -2.53
N PRO A 360 24.28 20.02 -1.31
CA PRO A 360 23.55 20.46 -0.11
C PRO A 360 22.88 21.83 -0.25
N THR A 361 23.52 22.75 -0.95
CA THR A 361 22.99 24.12 -1.23
C THR A 361 22.41 24.25 -2.64
N GLY A 362 22.50 23.21 -3.47
CA GLY A 362 22.06 23.22 -4.86
C GLY A 362 20.53 23.11 -4.97
N GLN A 363 20.00 23.63 -6.09
CA GLN A 363 18.57 23.60 -6.41
C GLN A 363 18.25 22.71 -7.61
N ALA A 364 19.28 22.30 -8.35
CA ALA A 364 19.16 21.44 -9.53
C ALA A 364 20.30 20.43 -9.58
N PRO A 365 20.13 19.30 -10.30
CA PRO A 365 21.17 18.32 -10.52
C PRO A 365 22.37 18.95 -11.25
N GLU A 366 23.56 18.78 -10.69
CA GLU A 366 24.81 19.23 -11.32
C GLU A 366 25.52 18.10 -12.07
N THR A 367 25.33 16.87 -11.62
CA THR A 367 26.03 15.71 -12.16
C THR A 367 25.04 14.59 -12.41
N ARG A 368 25.06 14.03 -13.61
CA ARG A 368 24.41 12.77 -13.96
C ARG A 368 25.45 11.66 -14.05
N VAL A 369 25.24 10.59 -13.29
CA VAL A 369 26.12 9.43 -13.25
C VAL A 369 25.39 8.24 -13.87
N PRO A 370 25.95 7.58 -14.89
CA PRO A 370 25.40 6.33 -15.38
C PRO A 370 25.57 5.25 -14.29
N LEU A 371 24.49 4.57 -13.95
CA LEU A 371 24.51 3.53 -12.91
C LEU A 371 24.09 2.16 -13.44
N GLY A 372 24.15 1.95 -14.76
CA GLY A 372 23.79 0.69 -15.40
C GLY A 372 22.30 0.39 -15.41
N GLY A 373 21.94 -0.77 -15.94
CA GLY A 373 20.56 -1.23 -15.98
C GLY A 373 19.94 -1.29 -14.59
N PHE A 374 18.71 -0.85 -14.51
CA PHE A 374 17.90 -0.98 -13.32
C PHE A 374 16.59 -1.63 -13.76
N ASP A 375 16.33 -2.81 -13.26
CA ASP A 375 15.04 -3.43 -13.49
C ASP A 375 13.96 -2.62 -12.73
N ALA A 376 13.03 -2.04 -13.46
CA ALA A 376 11.90 -1.29 -12.89
C ALA A 376 11.06 -2.11 -11.90
N ARG A 377 11.18 -3.42 -11.93
CA ARG A 377 10.56 -4.36 -11.01
C ARG A 377 11.31 -4.49 -9.68
N ASN A 378 12.51 -3.97 -9.59
CA ASN A 378 13.43 -4.16 -8.49
C ASN A 378 13.61 -2.95 -7.61
N HIS A 379 12.62 -2.28 -7.35
CA HIS A 379 12.41 -1.36 -6.27
C HIS A 379 13.58 -0.57 -5.74
N ALA A 380 13.22 0.55 -5.31
CA ALA A 380 14.00 1.41 -4.48
C ALA A 380 14.77 0.62 -3.42
N PHE A 381 16.01 0.95 -3.25
CA PHE A 381 16.84 0.53 -2.14
C PHE A 381 17.16 1.79 -1.31
N PRO A 382 16.12 2.43 -0.68
CA PRO A 382 16.32 3.65 0.08
C PRO A 382 16.95 3.31 1.41
N ILE A 383 18.21 3.70 1.57
CA ILE A 383 18.94 3.56 2.83
C ILE A 383 18.88 4.91 3.55
N ARG A 384 18.24 4.92 4.72
CA ARG A 384 18.11 6.09 5.59
C ARG A 384 19.28 6.17 6.57
N HIS A 385 19.45 7.33 7.20
CA HIS A 385 20.47 7.60 8.22
C HIS A 385 21.89 7.23 7.76
N SER A 386 22.18 7.53 6.50
CA SER A 386 23.39 7.05 5.85
C SER A 386 24.44 8.12 5.64
N SER A 387 25.67 7.78 5.96
CA SER A 387 26.86 8.58 5.65
C SER A 387 27.31 8.44 4.20
N GLN A 388 26.74 7.51 3.45
CA GLN A 388 27.00 7.24 2.05
C GLN A 388 25.71 7.20 1.25
N LEU A 389 25.80 7.27 -0.06
CA LEU A 389 24.68 7.07 -0.96
C LEU A 389 24.75 5.64 -1.51
N PHE A 390 23.86 4.76 -1.06
CA PHE A 390 23.80 3.37 -1.50
C PHE A 390 22.73 3.16 -2.56
N PHE A 391 23.03 2.34 -3.55
CA PHE A 391 22.11 1.96 -4.63
C PHE A 391 22.28 0.50 -5.02
N LEU A 392 21.27 -0.03 -5.70
CA LEU A 392 21.40 -1.26 -6.45
C LEU A 392 21.78 -0.97 -7.89
N GLN A 393 22.72 -1.72 -8.41
CA GLN A 393 23.16 -1.71 -9.78
C GLN A 393 23.01 -3.11 -10.38
N GLY A 394 22.28 -3.24 -11.49
CA GLY A 394 22.26 -4.46 -12.30
C GLY A 394 23.47 -4.45 -13.25
N LYS A 395 24.19 -5.56 -13.35
CA LYS A 395 25.36 -5.69 -14.21
C LYS A 395 25.06 -6.30 -15.55
N ASP A 396 24.18 -7.29 -15.58
CA ASP A 396 23.79 -7.93 -16.83
C ASP A 396 22.64 -7.15 -17.47
N HIS A 397 22.85 -6.71 -18.71
CA HIS A 397 21.80 -6.03 -19.49
C HIS A 397 20.71 -6.98 -19.95
N GLU A 398 20.97 -8.27 -20.03
CA GLU A 398 19.99 -9.28 -20.44
C GLU A 398 19.14 -9.73 -19.24
N GLU A 399 19.74 -9.83 -18.04
CA GLU A 399 19.05 -10.25 -16.84
C GLU A 399 19.43 -9.40 -15.60
N PRO A 400 19.21 -8.07 -15.62
CA PRO A 400 19.59 -7.19 -14.52
C PRO A 400 18.84 -7.49 -13.22
N SER A 401 17.80 -8.31 -13.27
CA SER A 401 17.03 -8.77 -12.12
C SER A 401 17.74 -9.82 -11.28
N GLN A 402 18.68 -10.56 -11.86
CA GLN A 402 19.38 -11.66 -11.20
C GLN A 402 20.76 -11.26 -10.68
N ASP A 403 21.47 -10.42 -11.43
CA ASP A 403 22.83 -10.00 -11.10
C ASP A 403 22.86 -8.55 -10.58
N LYS A 404 22.74 -8.40 -9.27
CA LYS A 404 22.69 -7.11 -8.58
C LYS A 404 23.84 -6.93 -7.63
N TYR A 405 24.33 -5.70 -7.61
CA TYR A 405 25.36 -5.26 -6.68
C TYR A 405 24.87 -4.07 -5.86
N VAL A 406 25.26 -4.09 -4.60
CA VAL A 406 25.19 -2.89 -3.77
C VAL A 406 26.40 -2.04 -4.13
N VAL A 407 26.16 -0.80 -4.50
CA VAL A 407 27.18 0.19 -4.82
C VAL A 407 27.03 1.39 -3.91
N SER A 408 28.14 2.06 -3.59
CA SER A 408 28.12 3.38 -2.98
C SER A 408 28.54 4.43 -3.99
N VAL A 409 28.00 5.64 -3.80
CA VAL A 409 28.34 6.81 -4.62
C VAL A 409 28.87 7.92 -3.72
N ASP A 410 30.09 8.38 -3.99
CA ASP A 410 30.66 9.54 -3.30
C ASP A 410 30.62 10.79 -4.19
N PRO A 411 29.69 11.71 -3.94
CA PRO A 411 29.58 12.94 -4.73
C PRO A 411 30.76 13.90 -4.54
N ALA A 412 31.60 13.70 -3.54
CA ALA A 412 32.80 14.52 -3.28
C ALA A 412 34.06 13.99 -3.98
N CYS A 413 33.93 12.90 -4.73
CA CYS A 413 35.05 12.31 -5.46
C CYS A 413 35.70 13.31 -6.43
N ARG A 414 37.03 13.36 -6.45
CA ARG A 414 37.80 14.29 -7.29
C ARG A 414 38.11 13.67 -8.66
N ASP A 415 38.50 14.50 -9.62
CA ASP A 415 38.89 14.07 -10.95
C ASP A 415 39.89 12.91 -10.90
N GLY A 416 39.54 11.81 -11.56
CA GLY A 416 40.38 10.61 -11.67
C GLY A 416 40.00 9.43 -10.77
N GLU A 417 39.11 9.62 -9.81
CA GLU A 417 38.54 8.54 -8.98
C GLU A 417 37.14 8.16 -9.48
N SER A 418 36.75 6.91 -9.30
CA SER A 418 35.38 6.48 -9.67
C SER A 418 34.36 7.01 -8.67
N LEU A 419 33.38 7.76 -9.16
CA LEU A 419 32.24 8.20 -8.35
C LEU A 419 31.43 7.04 -7.80
N VAL A 420 31.44 5.89 -8.48
CA VAL A 420 30.69 4.70 -8.11
C VAL A 420 31.67 3.62 -7.65
N GLN A 421 31.52 3.18 -6.44
CA GLN A 421 32.28 2.08 -5.86
C GLN A 421 31.36 0.86 -5.71
N GLU A 422 31.69 -0.23 -6.37
CA GLU A 422 31.08 -1.52 -6.14
C GLU A 422 31.51 -2.06 -4.78
N LEU A 423 30.54 -2.52 -3.98
CA LEU A 423 30.77 -3.02 -2.63
C LEU A 423 30.68 -4.55 -2.58
N PHE A 424 29.52 -5.09 -2.89
CA PHE A 424 29.28 -6.54 -2.83
C PHE A 424 28.06 -6.94 -3.66
N PRO A 425 28.03 -8.21 -4.14
CA PRO A 425 26.85 -8.73 -4.80
C PRO A 425 25.69 -8.86 -3.80
N LEU A 426 24.47 -8.56 -4.24
CA LEU A 426 23.27 -8.78 -3.46
C LEU A 426 22.79 -10.21 -3.70
N GLU A 427 23.32 -11.15 -2.95
CA GLU A 427 22.95 -12.56 -2.99
C GLU A 427 22.04 -12.89 -1.80
N TRP A 428 21.06 -13.73 -2.04
CA TRP A 428 20.21 -14.28 -0.99
C TRP A 428 20.50 -15.75 -0.77
N ASP A 429 20.26 -16.56 -1.75
CA ASP A 429 20.48 -18.00 -1.74
C ASP A 429 20.89 -18.43 -3.15
N PRO A 430 22.15 -18.85 -3.37
CA PRO A 430 22.64 -19.20 -4.69
C PRO A 430 21.94 -20.44 -5.30
N GLU A 431 21.23 -21.22 -4.49
CA GLU A 431 20.47 -22.38 -4.98
C GLU A 431 19.05 -22.02 -5.45
N ARG A 432 18.58 -20.81 -5.11
CA ARG A 432 17.26 -20.32 -5.54
C ARG A 432 17.41 -19.35 -6.71
N ALA A 433 17.25 -19.88 -7.91
CA ALA A 433 17.08 -19.03 -9.09
C ALA A 433 15.83 -18.17 -8.90
N GLY A 434 15.97 -16.85 -8.82
CA GLY A 434 14.85 -15.95 -8.61
C GLY A 434 15.25 -14.49 -8.77
N HIS A 435 14.24 -13.65 -8.88
CA HIS A 435 14.42 -12.20 -8.91
C HIS A 435 14.52 -11.68 -7.49
N LEU A 436 15.66 -11.11 -7.15
CA LEU A 436 15.87 -10.48 -5.85
C LEU A 436 15.43 -9.01 -5.90
N PHE A 437 14.48 -8.65 -5.06
CA PHE A 437 14.01 -7.28 -4.88
C PHE A 437 14.71 -6.63 -3.69
N GLY A 438 15.15 -5.40 -3.86
CA GLY A 438 15.57 -4.57 -2.75
C GLY A 438 14.39 -4.12 -1.90
N GLY A 439 14.68 -3.43 -0.82
CA GLY A 439 13.68 -2.87 0.10
C GLY A 439 14.27 -1.72 0.91
N PRO A 440 13.47 -1.14 1.82
CA PRO A 440 13.94 -0.09 2.69
C PRO A 440 15.05 -0.57 3.63
N GLY A 441 15.92 0.34 4.04
CA GLY A 441 16.98 0.02 4.97
C GLY A 441 17.56 1.25 5.67
N ILE A 442 18.46 0.98 6.60
CA ILE A 442 19.21 1.97 7.37
C ILE A 442 20.69 1.58 7.46
N GLU A 443 21.54 2.56 7.63
CA GLU A 443 22.93 2.33 8.04
C GLU A 443 23.01 2.36 9.58
N VAL A 444 23.66 1.37 10.19
CA VAL A 444 23.82 1.24 11.64
C VAL A 444 25.28 1.06 12.01
N GLY A 445 25.66 1.45 13.24
CA GLY A 445 27.03 1.34 13.74
C GLY A 445 27.80 2.65 13.71
N CYS A 446 29.03 2.62 14.17
CA CYS A 446 29.88 3.81 14.29
C CYS A 446 30.84 3.99 13.10
N VAL A 447 31.36 5.21 12.97
CA VAL A 447 32.32 5.54 11.91
C VAL A 447 33.46 4.53 11.86
N GLY A 448 33.66 3.91 10.68
CA GLY A 448 34.67 2.89 10.41
C GLY A 448 34.21 1.43 10.58
N ASN A 449 33.03 1.21 11.15
CA ASN A 449 32.42 -0.14 11.26
C ASN A 449 30.90 -0.04 11.09
N ARG A 450 30.45 0.44 9.93
CA ARG A 450 29.04 0.57 9.62
C ARG A 450 28.54 -0.65 8.87
N ASP A 451 27.38 -1.10 9.27
CA ASP A 451 26.64 -2.20 8.65
C ASP A 451 25.35 -1.64 8.01
N LEU A 452 24.81 -2.36 7.06
CA LEU A 452 23.50 -2.11 6.49
C LEU A 452 22.48 -3.08 7.08
N VAL A 453 21.35 -2.55 7.56
CA VAL A 453 20.15 -3.33 7.81
C VAL A 453 19.15 -2.99 6.74
N HIS A 454 18.77 -3.97 5.93
CA HIS A 454 17.83 -3.75 4.85
C HIS A 454 16.85 -4.89 4.67
N ALA A 455 15.70 -4.59 4.11
CA ALA A 455 14.73 -5.57 3.66
C ALA A 455 15.03 -6.01 2.23
N GLY A 456 14.42 -7.13 1.85
CA GLY A 456 14.39 -7.64 0.49
C GLY A 456 13.39 -8.77 0.35
N ALA A 457 13.17 -9.19 -0.89
CA ALA A 457 12.29 -10.32 -1.20
C ALA A 457 12.81 -11.08 -2.43
N VAL A 458 12.54 -12.38 -2.48
CA VAL A 458 12.89 -13.24 -3.63
C VAL A 458 11.60 -13.73 -4.29
N HIS A 459 11.51 -13.49 -5.58
CA HIS A 459 10.43 -13.95 -6.43
C HIS A 459 10.95 -15.03 -7.36
N ASP A 460 10.43 -16.23 -7.30
CA ASP A 460 10.95 -17.41 -8.00
C ASP A 460 10.18 -17.76 -9.30
N GLY A 461 9.46 -16.80 -9.87
CA GLY A 461 8.65 -17.01 -11.06
C GLY A 461 7.23 -17.54 -10.78
N ALA A 462 7.01 -18.18 -9.62
CA ALA A 462 5.68 -18.56 -9.14
C ALA A 462 5.09 -17.51 -8.21
N GLY A 463 5.90 -16.53 -7.84
CA GLY A 463 5.53 -15.44 -6.96
C GLY A 463 6.34 -15.37 -5.68
N LEU A 464 5.86 -14.56 -4.76
CA LEU A 464 6.42 -14.49 -3.44
C LEU A 464 5.91 -15.65 -2.60
N LEU A 465 6.77 -16.59 -2.29
CA LEU A 465 6.46 -17.70 -1.41
C LEU A 465 6.70 -17.33 0.06
N PRO A 466 6.01 -18.00 1.01
CA PRO A 466 6.28 -17.86 2.44
C PRO A 466 7.77 -18.04 2.74
N GLY A 467 8.32 -17.15 3.58
CA GLY A 467 9.74 -17.16 3.94
C GLY A 467 10.69 -16.55 2.92
N ASN A 468 10.20 -16.07 1.77
CA ASN A 468 11.02 -15.42 0.75
C ASN A 468 11.18 -13.90 0.95
N VAL A 469 10.57 -13.34 1.97
CA VAL A 469 10.84 -11.98 2.45
C VAL A 469 11.86 -12.04 3.56
N PHE A 470 12.77 -11.10 3.59
CA PHE A 470 13.80 -11.06 4.62
C PHE A 470 14.13 -9.64 5.08
N VAL A 471 14.62 -9.56 6.30
CA VAL A 471 15.36 -8.43 6.85
C VAL A 471 16.74 -8.95 7.23
N VAL A 472 17.79 -8.29 6.75
CA VAL A 472 19.16 -8.76 6.93
C VAL A 472 20.05 -7.62 7.41
N ARG A 473 20.97 -7.91 8.32
CA ARG A 473 22.11 -7.06 8.64
C ARG A 473 23.34 -7.59 7.94
N ARG A 474 24.02 -6.71 7.22
CA ARG A 474 25.24 -7.02 6.46
C ARG A 474 26.36 -6.02 6.78
N SER A 475 27.59 -6.48 6.72
CA SER A 475 28.74 -5.58 6.70
C SER A 475 28.64 -4.64 5.51
N GLY A 476 28.77 -3.33 5.76
CA GLY A 476 28.68 -2.30 4.70
C GLY A 476 29.80 -2.37 3.68
N LEU A 477 30.97 -2.96 4.02
CA LEU A 477 32.11 -3.07 3.11
C LEU A 477 32.10 -4.35 2.27
N TYR A 478 31.71 -5.48 2.88
CA TYR A 478 31.91 -6.80 2.25
C TYR A 478 30.60 -7.58 2.09
N GLY A 479 29.47 -7.03 2.51
CA GLY A 479 28.16 -7.68 2.43
C GLY A 479 28.00 -8.93 3.30
N ALA A 480 28.98 -9.24 4.14
CA ALA A 480 28.92 -10.42 5.00
C ALA A 480 27.70 -10.35 5.93
N VAL A 481 26.87 -11.38 5.87
CA VAL A 481 25.64 -11.48 6.68
C VAL A 481 26.00 -11.61 8.15
N ARG A 482 25.44 -10.76 8.99
CA ARG A 482 25.53 -10.84 10.46
C ARG A 482 24.38 -11.64 11.02
N TRP A 483 23.16 -11.32 10.57
CA TRP A 483 21.94 -12.04 10.89
C TRP A 483 20.88 -11.83 9.80
N VAL A 484 19.89 -12.70 9.77
CA VAL A 484 18.74 -12.61 8.88
C VAL A 484 17.48 -13.04 9.62
N VAL A 485 16.38 -12.34 9.35
CA VAL A 485 15.03 -12.68 9.80
C VAL A 485 14.16 -12.81 8.57
N THR A 486 13.48 -13.95 8.42
CA THR A 486 12.56 -14.20 7.30
C THR A 486 11.12 -13.93 7.69
N ALA A 487 10.31 -13.57 6.69
CA ALA A 487 8.88 -13.29 6.84
C ALA A 487 8.09 -13.79 5.62
N ASP A 488 6.77 -13.83 5.77
CA ASP A 488 5.85 -14.28 4.73
C ASP A 488 5.25 -13.12 3.91
N PHE A 489 5.36 -11.90 4.42
CA PHE A 489 4.75 -10.72 3.84
C PHE A 489 5.77 -9.64 3.53
N PRO A 490 5.59 -8.88 2.44
CA PRO A 490 6.47 -7.79 2.06
C PRO A 490 6.64 -6.72 3.14
N VAL A 491 7.88 -6.26 3.29
CA VAL A 491 8.21 -5.12 4.14
C VAL A 491 7.75 -3.84 3.45
N THR A 492 6.92 -3.05 4.12
CA THR A 492 6.46 -1.74 3.65
C THR A 492 7.37 -0.61 4.10
N ALA A 493 7.90 -0.70 5.32
CA ALA A 493 8.81 0.29 5.89
C ALA A 493 9.78 -0.34 6.88
N LEU A 494 10.94 0.27 7.03
CA LEU A 494 11.95 -0.10 8.00
C LEU A 494 12.66 1.18 8.48
N ASP A 495 12.80 1.32 9.78
CA ASP A 495 13.63 2.34 10.42
C ASP A 495 14.11 1.84 11.78
N GLY A 496 15.09 2.50 12.38
CA GLY A 496 15.65 2.03 13.63
C GLY A 496 16.74 2.91 14.19
N ASP A 497 17.32 2.44 15.29
CA ASP A 497 18.44 3.03 15.98
C ASP A 497 19.53 1.97 16.26
N GLU A 498 20.51 2.32 17.09
CA GLU A 498 21.60 1.42 17.47
C GLU A 498 21.14 0.14 18.18
N ASP A 499 19.98 0.18 18.84
CA ASP A 499 19.46 -0.91 19.66
C ASP A 499 18.35 -1.72 18.98
N THR A 500 17.48 -1.07 18.24
CA THR A 500 16.25 -1.67 17.73
C THR A 500 15.97 -1.25 16.29
N VAL A 501 15.72 -2.24 15.45
CA VAL A 501 15.16 -2.06 14.11
C VAL A 501 13.66 -2.38 14.16
N TYR A 502 12.83 -1.46 13.72
CA TYR A 502 11.39 -1.62 13.57
C TYR A 502 11.06 -1.89 12.12
N VAL A 503 10.27 -2.93 11.88
CA VAL A 503 9.91 -3.40 10.53
C VAL A 503 8.39 -3.47 10.43
N ALA A 504 7.86 -2.83 9.43
CA ALA A 504 6.45 -2.84 9.08
C ALA A 504 6.19 -3.74 7.88
N PHE A 505 5.10 -4.52 7.92
CA PHE A 505 4.70 -5.43 6.86
C PHE A 505 3.31 -5.09 6.31
N ASN A 506 3.06 -5.43 5.04
CA ASN A 506 1.76 -5.22 4.41
C ASN A 506 0.63 -6.10 4.97
N SER A 507 0.97 -7.07 5.82
CA SER A 507 0.00 -7.85 6.62
C SER A 507 -0.62 -7.05 7.78
N GLY A 508 -0.11 -5.85 8.06
CA GLY A 508 -0.44 -5.10 9.27
C GLY A 508 0.48 -5.40 10.45
N GLU A 509 1.41 -6.33 10.32
CA GLU A 509 2.36 -6.68 11.40
C GLU A 509 3.47 -5.64 11.52
N LEU A 510 3.82 -5.33 12.78
CA LEU A 510 5.02 -4.60 13.18
C LEU A 510 5.92 -5.53 13.99
N VAL A 511 7.22 -5.51 13.71
CA VAL A 511 8.21 -6.33 14.40
C VAL A 511 9.35 -5.45 14.87
N ALA A 512 9.73 -5.57 16.12
CA ALA A 512 10.97 -5.00 16.67
C ALA A 512 12.05 -6.08 16.76
N ILE A 513 13.21 -5.77 16.19
CA ILE A 513 14.36 -6.68 16.09
C ILE A 513 15.54 -6.02 16.79
N HIS A 514 16.26 -6.81 17.58
CA HIS A 514 17.51 -6.36 18.19
C HIS A 514 18.57 -6.11 17.11
N THR A 515 19.06 -4.89 17.03
CA THR A 515 19.97 -4.49 15.95
C THR A 515 21.25 -5.34 15.94
N SER A 516 21.77 -5.71 17.11
CA SER A 516 23.04 -6.42 17.22
C SER A 516 23.02 -7.87 16.74
N ASP A 517 21.96 -8.65 17.01
CA ASP A 517 21.91 -10.09 16.83
C ASP A 517 20.70 -10.64 16.04
N GLY A 518 19.76 -9.76 15.66
CA GLY A 518 18.56 -10.15 14.90
C GLY A 518 17.48 -10.82 15.76
N THR A 519 17.61 -10.84 17.07
CA THR A 519 16.60 -11.42 17.96
C THR A 519 15.33 -10.57 17.91
N VAL A 520 14.18 -11.21 17.65
CA VAL A 520 12.89 -10.55 17.68
C VAL A 520 12.51 -10.22 19.11
N ARG A 521 12.37 -8.93 19.43
CA ARG A 521 11.94 -8.43 20.73
C ARG A 521 10.45 -8.60 20.95
N TRP A 522 9.65 -8.22 19.94
CA TRP A 522 8.21 -8.37 19.94
C TRP A 522 7.64 -8.34 18.52
N ARG A 523 6.41 -8.84 18.37
CA ARG A 523 5.59 -8.76 17.17
C ARG A 523 4.17 -8.35 17.56
N GLN A 524 3.56 -7.48 16.78
CA GLN A 524 2.21 -6.99 17.01
C GLN A 524 1.53 -6.63 15.70
N HIS A 525 0.27 -6.99 15.54
CA HIS A 525 -0.55 -6.41 14.47
C HIS A 525 -1.02 -5.02 14.88
N LEU A 526 -0.95 -4.09 13.93
CA LEU A 526 -1.37 -2.72 14.13
C LEU A 526 -2.89 -2.63 14.12
N GLU A 527 -3.44 -2.07 15.18
CA GLU A 527 -4.87 -1.79 15.30
C GLU A 527 -5.08 -0.34 15.71
N VAL A 528 -6.10 0.27 15.13
CA VAL A 528 -6.58 1.61 15.51
C VAL A 528 -8.04 1.50 15.92
N ASP A 529 -8.34 1.86 17.17
CA ASP A 529 -9.67 1.71 17.77
C ASP A 529 -10.25 0.27 17.65
N GLY A 530 -9.36 -0.75 17.74
CA GLY A 530 -9.71 -2.16 17.62
C GLY A 530 -9.96 -2.64 16.18
N GLN A 531 -9.66 -1.82 15.18
CA GLN A 531 -9.76 -2.19 13.77
C GLN A 531 -8.37 -2.37 13.15
N PRO A 532 -8.17 -3.38 12.28
CA PRO A 532 -6.88 -3.64 11.66
C PRO A 532 -6.45 -2.48 10.76
N ALA A 533 -5.20 -2.04 10.94
CA ALA A 533 -4.54 -1.03 10.13
C ALA A 533 -3.26 -1.61 9.49
N VAL A 534 -2.88 -1.09 8.33
CA VAL A 534 -1.67 -1.52 7.63
C VAL A 534 -0.66 -0.38 7.62
N PRO A 535 0.51 -0.57 8.27
CA PRO A 535 1.59 0.41 8.25
C PRO A 535 2.22 0.48 6.86
N LEU A 536 2.44 1.70 6.34
CA LEU A 536 3.03 1.94 5.03
C LEU A 536 4.36 2.68 5.12
N SER A 537 4.48 3.60 6.05
CA SER A 537 5.71 4.32 6.35
C SER A 537 5.99 4.30 7.85
N LEU A 538 7.26 4.41 8.21
CA LEU A 538 7.70 4.36 9.60
C LEU A 538 8.94 5.24 9.78
N THR A 539 8.98 5.99 10.88
CA THR A 539 10.13 6.79 11.27
C THR A 539 10.33 6.72 12.77
N VAL A 540 11.55 6.41 13.20
CA VAL A 540 11.98 6.49 14.60
C VAL A 540 12.31 7.94 14.92
N THR A 541 11.61 8.51 15.89
CA THR A 541 11.78 9.93 16.28
C THR A 541 12.59 10.09 17.57
N GLY A 542 12.83 8.99 18.24
CA GLY A 542 13.60 8.90 19.48
C GLY A 542 13.51 7.50 20.07
N PRO A 543 14.26 7.18 21.13
CA PRO A 543 14.22 5.86 21.76
C PRO A 543 12.78 5.48 22.15
N GLY A 544 12.26 4.39 21.54
CA GLY A 544 10.91 3.91 21.79
C GLY A 544 9.80 4.83 21.27
N HIS A 545 10.07 5.79 20.39
CA HIS A 545 9.08 6.67 19.77
C HIS A 545 9.06 6.49 18.24
N LEU A 546 7.86 6.25 17.71
CA LEU A 546 7.63 5.95 16.30
C LEU A 546 6.53 6.84 15.72
N LEU A 547 6.75 7.33 14.52
CA LEU A 547 5.68 7.80 13.63
C LEU A 547 5.39 6.73 12.58
N ILE A 548 4.13 6.38 12.41
CA ILE A 548 3.68 5.35 11.48
C ILE A 548 2.61 5.95 10.57
N GLY A 549 2.89 6.03 9.28
CA GLY A 549 1.88 6.33 8.28
C GLY A 549 1.17 5.05 7.84
N THR A 550 -0.14 5.12 7.67
CA THR A 550 -0.96 3.95 7.34
C THR A 550 -1.53 4.03 5.93
N VAL A 551 -1.95 2.89 5.43
CA VAL A 551 -2.61 2.78 4.12
C VAL A 551 -3.94 3.52 4.08
N ASP A 552 -4.66 3.56 5.17
CA ASP A 552 -5.94 4.26 5.32
C ASP A 552 -5.80 5.77 5.63
N GLY A 553 -4.59 6.31 5.44
CA GLY A 553 -4.33 7.74 5.46
C GLY A 553 -4.13 8.35 6.84
N ARG A 554 -4.05 7.57 7.92
CA ARG A 554 -3.77 8.05 9.28
C ARG A 554 -2.26 8.09 9.56
N ILE A 555 -1.84 9.02 10.40
CA ILE A 555 -0.48 9.07 10.95
C ILE A 555 -0.60 8.80 12.45
N LEU A 556 0.08 7.77 12.91
CA LEU A 556 0.06 7.35 14.30
C LEU A 556 1.36 7.78 14.99
N ASP A 557 1.22 8.53 16.06
CA ASP A 557 2.31 8.88 16.97
C ASP A 557 2.29 7.87 18.13
N CYS A 558 3.32 7.04 18.16
CA CYS A 558 3.37 5.85 19.01
C CYS A 558 4.55 5.88 19.99
N SER A 559 4.38 5.20 21.11
CA SER A 559 5.49 4.82 21.99
C SER A 559 5.54 3.32 22.19
N VAL A 560 6.72 2.82 22.48
CA VAL A 560 6.98 1.44 22.86
C VAL A 560 7.36 1.44 24.35
N ASP A 561 6.63 0.66 25.17
CA ASP A 561 6.91 0.51 26.61
C ASP A 561 8.01 -0.52 26.88
#